data_a206a4b88b981a90e91daf93637deba6
#
_entry.id   a206a4b88b981a90e91daf93637deba6
#
_cell.length_a   1.000
_cell.length_b   1.000
_cell.length_c   1.000
_cell.angle_alpha   90.00
_cell.angle_beta   90.00
_cell.angle_gamma   90.00
#
_symmetry.space_group_name_H-M   'P 1'
#
loop_
_entity.id
_entity.type
_entity.pdbx_description
1 polymer ?
#
loop_
_entity_poly.entity_id
_entity_poly.type
_entity_poly.pdbx_seq_one_letter_code
_entity_poly.pdbx_strand_id
1 'polypeptide(L)'
;MIVSGITPADKRRSKVFLDGSFAFVLYNGEIKRFHIEEGEELAQELYSQIMDEVLCRRARERMLHLLKSTSRTELEIRRKLGEALYPQQAIDEAVAFAKRYHYIDDDDYAARYFEIYGDKKSVRQLAAELRRKGIDRCV
;
A
#
# COMPACT_ATOMS: atom_id res chain seq x y z
N MET A 1 -3.29 -5.70 -22.77
CA MET A 1 -3.81 -4.48 -22.13
C MET A 1 -3.36 -3.27 -22.91
N ILE A 2 -4.27 -2.38 -23.23
CA ILE A 2 -3.97 -1.17 -24.00
C ILE A 2 -3.67 -0.03 -23.03
N VAL A 3 -2.58 0.69 -23.29
CA VAL A 3 -2.26 1.90 -22.52
C VAL A 3 -3.22 3.01 -22.97
N SER A 4 -4.25 3.23 -22.17
CA SER A 4 -5.32 4.18 -22.52
C SER A 4 -4.98 5.62 -22.16
N GLY A 5 -4.00 5.85 -21.28
CA GLY A 5 -3.59 7.20 -20.94
C GLY A 5 -2.35 7.22 -20.06
N ILE A 6 -1.59 8.29 -20.19
CA ILE A 6 -0.45 8.58 -19.31
C ILE A 6 -0.59 10.06 -18.94
N THR A 7 -0.78 10.32 -17.63
CA THR A 7 -0.97 11.68 -17.13
C THR A 7 0.03 12.00 -16.04
N PRO A 8 0.51 13.25 -15.94
CA PRO A 8 1.47 13.61 -14.89
C PRO A 8 0.87 13.43 -13.50
N ALA A 9 1.60 12.78 -12.61
CA ALA A 9 1.30 12.76 -11.18
C ALA A 9 2.05 13.89 -10.46
N ASP A 10 3.31 14.07 -10.83
CA ASP A 10 4.15 15.21 -10.43
C ASP A 10 5.23 15.43 -11.51
N LYS A 11 6.29 16.18 -11.20
CA LYS A 11 7.33 16.49 -12.18
C LYS A 11 8.13 15.28 -12.65
N ARG A 12 8.18 14.22 -11.86
CA ARG A 12 9.02 13.04 -12.13
C ARG A 12 8.24 11.78 -12.39
N ARG A 13 6.98 11.74 -12.00
CA ARG A 13 6.15 10.54 -12.05
C ARG A 13 4.89 10.79 -12.85
N SER A 14 4.41 9.73 -13.47
CA SER A 14 3.18 9.75 -14.24
C SER A 14 2.28 8.58 -13.87
N LYS A 15 0.97 8.83 -13.99
CA LYS A 15 -0.06 7.82 -13.82
C LYS A 15 -0.26 7.11 -15.14
N VAL A 16 -0.27 5.78 -15.10
CA VAL A 16 -0.52 4.94 -16.27
C VAL A 16 -1.91 4.34 -16.17
N PHE A 17 -2.70 4.48 -17.22
CA PHE A 17 -4.04 3.91 -17.31
C PHE A 17 -4.03 2.77 -18.32
N LEU A 18 -4.62 1.67 -17.97
CA LEU A 18 -4.73 0.49 -18.81
C LEU A 18 -6.20 0.14 -18.99
N ASP A 19 -6.61 -0.06 -20.23
CA ASP A 19 -8.00 -0.40 -20.59
C ASP A 19 -9.04 0.52 -19.94
N GLY A 20 -8.73 1.81 -19.87
CA GLY A 20 -9.63 2.84 -19.34
C GLY A 20 -9.60 3.02 -17.82
N SER A 21 -8.79 2.25 -17.10
CA SER A 21 -8.72 2.32 -15.64
C SER A 21 -7.30 2.64 -15.17
N PHE A 22 -7.22 3.37 -14.06
CA PHE A 22 -5.93 3.63 -13.43
C PHE A 22 -5.26 2.31 -13.04
N ALA A 23 -4.00 2.15 -13.41
CA ALA A 23 -3.22 0.95 -13.11
C ALA A 23 -2.12 1.20 -12.07
N PHE A 24 -1.23 2.14 -12.34
CA PHE A 24 -0.09 2.38 -11.45
C PHE A 24 0.61 3.71 -11.79
N VAL A 25 1.51 4.11 -10.89
CA VAL A 25 2.38 5.26 -11.07
C VAL A 25 3.82 4.76 -11.29
N LEU A 26 4.49 5.32 -12.28
CA LEU A 26 5.90 5.04 -12.55
C LEU A 26 6.66 6.37 -12.71
N TYR A 27 7.97 6.32 -12.49
CA TYR A 27 8.82 7.44 -12.85
C TYR A 27 8.86 7.58 -14.37
N ASN A 28 8.98 8.81 -14.85
CA ASN A 28 9.01 9.08 -16.30
C ASN A 28 10.15 8.33 -17.00
N GLY A 29 11.30 8.18 -16.33
CA GLY A 29 12.41 7.40 -16.86
C GLY A 29 12.09 5.92 -17.00
N GLU A 30 11.25 5.37 -16.13
CA GLU A 30 10.82 3.98 -16.22
C GLU A 30 9.83 3.76 -17.35
N ILE A 31 8.93 4.72 -17.55
CA ILE A 31 7.99 4.68 -18.66
C ILE A 31 8.76 4.62 -19.98
N LYS A 32 9.82 5.40 -20.12
CA LYS A 32 10.71 5.35 -21.29
C LYS A 32 11.44 4.01 -21.38
N ARG A 33 11.99 3.55 -20.29
CA ARG A 33 12.77 2.29 -20.26
C ARG A 33 11.92 1.10 -20.65
N PHE A 34 10.67 1.06 -20.20
CA PHE A 34 9.74 -0.03 -20.52
C PHE A 34 8.99 0.18 -21.84
N HIS A 35 9.26 1.29 -22.55
CA HIS A 35 8.60 1.61 -23.82
C HIS A 35 7.07 1.67 -23.73
N ILE A 36 6.57 2.26 -22.64
CA ILE A 36 5.13 2.41 -22.41
C ILE A 36 4.68 3.67 -23.14
N GLU A 37 3.76 3.52 -24.09
CA GLU A 37 3.24 4.63 -24.90
C GLU A 37 1.72 4.55 -25.00
N GLU A 38 1.06 5.70 -25.00
CA GLU A 38 -0.39 5.77 -25.16
C GLU A 38 -0.82 5.15 -26.51
N GLY A 39 -1.88 4.36 -26.47
CA GLY A 39 -2.42 3.69 -27.64
C GLY A 39 -1.75 2.37 -27.96
N GLU A 40 -0.62 2.08 -27.35
CA GLU A 40 0.09 0.83 -27.60
C GLU A 40 -0.34 -0.24 -26.60
N GLU A 41 -0.12 -1.49 -26.97
CA GLU A 41 -0.40 -2.61 -26.09
C GLU A 41 0.72 -2.83 -25.11
N LEU A 42 0.37 -3.07 -23.85
CA LEU A 42 1.30 -3.51 -22.83
C LEU A 42 1.19 -5.03 -22.72
N ALA A 43 2.29 -5.73 -23.01
CA ALA A 43 2.31 -7.19 -22.92
C ALA A 43 2.11 -7.66 -21.48
N GLN A 44 1.41 -8.77 -21.30
CA GLN A 44 1.14 -9.34 -19.98
C GLN A 44 2.44 -9.64 -19.21
N GLU A 45 3.46 -10.13 -19.90
CA GLU A 45 4.76 -10.44 -19.30
C GLU A 45 5.41 -9.19 -18.74
N LEU A 46 5.35 -8.09 -19.48
CA LEU A 46 5.93 -6.82 -19.02
C LEU A 46 5.12 -6.24 -17.85
N TYR A 47 3.79 -6.34 -17.92
CA TYR A 47 2.93 -5.93 -16.81
C TYR A 47 3.30 -6.69 -15.53
N SER A 48 3.46 -8.00 -15.61
CA SER A 48 3.83 -8.83 -14.46
C SER A 48 5.22 -8.46 -13.94
N GLN A 49 6.15 -8.19 -14.82
CA GLN A 49 7.50 -7.76 -14.44
C GLN A 49 7.46 -6.43 -13.69
N ILE A 50 6.73 -5.45 -14.20
CA ILE A 50 6.57 -4.15 -13.55
C ILE A 50 5.93 -4.32 -12.18
N MET A 51 4.88 -5.12 -12.09
CA MET A 51 4.19 -5.37 -10.83
C MET A 51 5.13 -6.00 -9.80
N ASP A 52 5.78 -7.09 -10.16
CA ASP A 52 6.60 -7.87 -9.22
C ASP A 52 7.93 -7.19 -8.87
N GLU A 53 8.65 -6.69 -9.87
CA GLU A 53 10.00 -6.18 -9.67
C GLU A 53 10.05 -4.72 -9.27
N VAL A 54 9.04 -3.94 -9.62
CA VAL A 54 9.02 -2.50 -9.34
C VAL A 54 8.01 -2.13 -8.27
N LEU A 55 6.74 -2.39 -8.52
CA LEU A 55 5.66 -1.89 -7.68
C LEU A 55 5.55 -2.62 -6.34
N CYS A 56 5.61 -3.93 -6.33
CA CYS A 56 5.56 -4.70 -5.09
C CYS A 56 6.78 -4.40 -4.22
N ARG A 57 7.96 -4.27 -4.82
CA ARG A 57 9.16 -3.92 -4.08
C ARG A 57 9.07 -2.52 -3.46
N ARG A 58 8.59 -1.54 -4.21
CA ARG A 58 8.42 -0.18 -3.68
C ARG A 58 7.38 -0.09 -2.58
N ALA A 59 6.27 -0.79 -2.75
CA ALA A 59 5.23 -0.84 -1.72
C ALA A 59 5.79 -1.43 -0.42
N ARG A 60 6.57 -2.50 -0.52
CA ARG A 60 7.22 -3.13 0.61
C ARG A 60 8.21 -2.19 1.30
N GLU A 61 9.07 -1.53 0.52
CA GLU A 61 10.03 -0.56 1.04
C GLU A 61 9.33 0.60 1.74
N ARG A 62 8.27 1.10 1.15
CA ARG A 62 7.47 2.19 1.73
C ARG A 62 6.82 1.75 3.04
N MET A 63 6.24 0.57 3.05
CA MET A 63 5.63 -0.02 4.25
C MET A 63 6.65 -0.14 5.38
N LEU A 64 7.83 -0.68 5.10
CA LEU A 64 8.90 -0.82 6.09
C LEU A 64 9.35 0.54 6.62
N HIS A 65 9.45 1.54 5.76
CA HIS A 65 9.77 2.90 6.16
C HIS A 65 8.71 3.48 7.11
N LEU A 66 7.44 3.29 6.81
CA LEU A 66 6.34 3.76 7.66
C LEU A 66 6.38 3.10 9.03
N LEU A 67 6.70 1.81 9.10
CA LEU A 67 6.74 1.05 10.35
C LEU A 67 7.97 1.38 11.21
N LYS A 68 9.01 1.97 10.63
CA LYS A 68 10.19 2.43 11.38
C LYS A 68 9.84 3.57 12.32
N SER A 69 8.98 4.48 11.90
CA SER A 69 8.66 5.67 12.69
C SER A 69 7.66 5.40 13.80
N THR A 70 6.71 4.49 13.58
CA THR A 70 5.69 4.14 14.58
C THR A 70 5.01 2.83 14.21
N SER A 71 4.50 2.13 15.21
CA SER A 71 3.68 0.94 15.00
C SER A 71 2.37 1.35 14.33
N ARG A 72 1.90 0.53 13.40
CA ARG A 72 0.66 0.78 12.66
C ARG A 72 -0.13 -0.51 12.49
N THR A 73 -1.45 -0.36 12.37
CA THR A 73 -2.33 -1.48 12.08
C THR A 73 -2.31 -1.80 10.59
N GLU A 74 -2.83 -2.97 10.24
CA GLU A 74 -2.95 -3.35 8.82
C GLU A 74 -3.74 -2.31 8.03
N LEU A 75 -4.88 -1.84 8.57
CA LEU A 75 -5.72 -0.86 7.89
C LEU A 75 -4.96 0.45 7.66
N GLU A 76 -4.20 0.91 8.64
CA GLU A 76 -3.41 2.14 8.51
C GLU A 76 -2.35 2.02 7.41
N ILE A 77 -1.69 0.88 7.32
CA ILE A 77 -0.70 0.62 6.25
C ILE A 77 -1.39 0.57 4.90
N ARG A 78 -2.53 -0.13 4.79
CA ARG A 78 -3.28 -0.20 3.54
C ARG A 78 -3.72 1.19 3.06
N ARG A 79 -4.20 2.02 3.98
CA ARG A 79 -4.59 3.40 3.66
C ARG A 79 -3.41 4.23 3.16
N LYS A 80 -2.28 4.14 3.84
CA LYS A 80 -1.08 4.91 3.45
C LYS A 80 -0.57 4.49 2.07
N LEU A 81 -0.54 3.20 1.78
CA LEU A 81 -0.12 2.71 0.48
C LEU A 81 -1.15 3.06 -0.61
N GLY A 82 -2.44 3.05 -0.28
CA GLY A 82 -3.49 3.48 -1.20
C GLY A 82 -3.40 4.96 -1.53
N GLU A 83 -3.13 5.80 -0.54
CA GLU A 83 -2.91 7.24 -0.74
C GLU A 83 -1.69 7.51 -1.62
N ALA A 84 -0.69 6.65 -1.54
CA ALA A 84 0.50 6.74 -2.38
C ALA A 84 0.29 6.12 -3.78
N LEU A 85 -0.94 5.72 -4.10
CA LEU A 85 -1.36 5.23 -5.41
C LEU A 85 -0.75 3.89 -5.82
N TYR A 86 -0.36 3.05 -4.87
CA TYR A 86 0.05 1.69 -5.19
C TYR A 86 -1.16 0.86 -5.59
N PRO A 87 -1.04 -0.01 -6.60
CA PRO A 87 -2.14 -0.90 -6.97
C PRO A 87 -2.42 -1.91 -5.87
N GLN A 88 -3.66 -2.40 -5.82
CA GLN A 88 -4.12 -3.31 -4.78
C GLN A 88 -3.23 -4.55 -4.66
N GLN A 89 -2.80 -5.10 -5.80
CA GLN A 89 -1.92 -6.27 -5.81
C GLN A 89 -0.61 -6.00 -5.06
N ALA A 90 -0.02 -4.82 -5.24
CA ALA A 90 1.22 -4.44 -4.56
C ALA A 90 0.98 -4.23 -3.06
N ILE A 91 -0.17 -3.64 -2.70
CA ILE A 91 -0.55 -3.45 -1.29
C ILE A 91 -0.73 -4.81 -0.61
N ASP A 92 -1.45 -5.73 -1.25
CA ASP A 92 -1.69 -7.07 -0.70
C ASP A 92 -0.38 -7.83 -0.48
N GLU A 93 0.54 -7.73 -1.42
CA GLU A 93 1.85 -8.38 -1.32
C GLU A 93 2.67 -7.79 -0.17
N ALA A 94 2.69 -6.47 -0.02
CA ALA A 94 3.40 -5.81 1.06
C ALA A 94 2.82 -6.19 2.42
N VAL A 95 1.50 -6.21 2.55
CA VAL A 95 0.83 -6.59 3.80
C VAL A 95 1.07 -8.06 4.13
N ALA A 96 1.02 -8.95 3.14
CA ALA A 96 1.31 -10.37 3.36
C ALA A 96 2.74 -10.58 3.86
N PHE A 97 3.69 -9.85 3.26
CA PHE A 97 5.08 -9.87 3.72
C PHE A 97 5.19 -9.39 5.17
N ALA A 98 4.52 -8.29 5.49
CA ALA A 98 4.57 -7.71 6.83
C ALA A 98 4.01 -8.65 7.89
N LYS A 99 2.92 -9.35 7.58
CA LYS A 99 2.33 -10.34 8.49
C LYS A 99 3.23 -11.54 8.68
N ARG A 100 3.83 -12.03 7.59
CA ARG A 100 4.72 -13.19 7.63
C ARG A 100 5.91 -12.96 8.56
N TYR A 101 6.49 -11.78 8.52
CA TYR A 101 7.67 -11.45 9.31
C TYR A 101 7.34 -10.65 10.58
N HIS A 102 6.06 -10.58 10.94
CA HIS A 102 5.57 -9.93 12.17
C HIS A 102 5.87 -8.44 12.26
N TYR A 103 5.99 -7.76 11.12
CA TYR A 103 6.07 -6.29 11.08
C TYR A 103 4.71 -5.64 11.36
N ILE A 104 3.63 -6.33 11.04
CA ILE A 104 2.25 -5.94 11.37
C ILE A 104 1.65 -7.07 12.21
N ASP A 105 1.16 -6.72 13.39
CA ASP A 105 0.48 -7.65 14.29
C ASP A 105 -0.60 -6.87 15.04
N ASP A 106 -1.83 -6.97 14.54
CA ASP A 106 -2.95 -6.22 15.10
C ASP A 106 -3.29 -6.68 16.52
N ASP A 107 -3.07 -7.94 16.85
CA ASP A 107 -3.29 -8.44 18.21
C ASP A 107 -2.31 -7.81 19.20
N ASP A 108 -1.04 -7.76 18.84
CA ASP A 108 -0.01 -7.11 19.63
C ASP A 108 -0.27 -5.62 19.76
N TYR A 109 -0.67 -4.98 18.67
CA TYR A 109 -1.02 -3.55 18.66
C TYR A 109 -2.14 -3.27 19.66
N ALA A 110 -3.20 -4.06 19.64
CA ALA A 110 -4.34 -3.89 20.54
C ALA A 110 -3.90 -4.09 22.00
N ALA A 111 -3.10 -5.12 22.29
CA ALA A 111 -2.62 -5.39 23.63
C ALA A 111 -1.79 -4.22 24.18
N ARG A 112 -0.88 -3.69 23.39
CA ARG A 112 -0.06 -2.53 23.77
C ARG A 112 -0.92 -1.27 23.96
N TYR A 113 -1.92 -1.10 23.14
CA TYR A 113 -2.83 0.02 23.25
C TYR A 113 -3.58 0.01 24.58
N PHE A 114 -4.05 -1.16 25.01
CA PHE A 114 -4.68 -1.32 26.33
C PHE A 114 -3.69 -1.07 27.47
N GLU A 115 -2.46 -1.51 27.34
CA GLU A 115 -1.43 -1.25 28.34
C GLU A 115 -1.16 0.24 28.53
N ILE A 116 -1.05 0.97 27.40
CA ILE A 116 -0.70 2.40 27.44
C ILE A 116 -1.86 3.25 27.94
N TYR A 117 -3.07 2.97 27.49
CA TYR A 117 -4.23 3.83 27.74
C TYR A 117 -5.28 3.25 28.65
N GLY A 118 -5.13 2.03 29.13
CA GLY A 118 -6.11 1.33 29.96
C GLY A 118 -6.46 2.03 31.26
N ASP A 119 -5.52 2.76 31.85
CA ASP A 119 -5.74 3.50 33.07
C ASP A 119 -6.47 4.85 32.87
N LYS A 120 -6.48 5.36 31.64
CA LYS A 120 -6.98 6.69 31.33
C LYS A 120 -8.33 6.68 30.61
N LYS A 121 -8.67 5.56 30.00
CA LYS A 121 -9.87 5.45 29.14
C LYS A 121 -10.65 4.21 29.47
N SER A 122 -11.97 4.26 29.26
CA SER A 122 -12.82 3.08 29.44
C SER A 122 -12.56 2.05 28.36
N VAL A 123 -12.91 0.80 28.62
CA VAL A 123 -12.82 -0.28 27.63
C VAL A 123 -13.61 0.07 26.38
N ARG A 124 -14.78 0.67 26.55
CA ARG A 124 -15.62 1.10 25.41
C ARG A 124 -14.92 2.14 24.54
N GLN A 125 -14.26 3.13 25.16
CA GLN A 125 -13.49 4.14 24.41
C GLN A 125 -12.32 3.50 23.67
N LEU A 126 -11.57 2.60 24.31
CA LEU A 126 -10.44 1.92 23.69
C LEU A 126 -10.90 1.05 22.53
N ALA A 127 -11.99 0.31 22.69
CA ALA A 127 -12.55 -0.51 21.62
C ALA A 127 -12.97 0.32 20.42
N ALA A 128 -13.61 1.49 20.67
CA ALA A 128 -14.02 2.39 19.59
C ALA A 128 -12.83 2.97 18.84
N GLU A 129 -11.77 3.36 19.56
CA GLU A 129 -10.55 3.89 18.95
C GLU A 129 -9.83 2.83 18.11
N LEU A 130 -9.72 1.60 18.63
CA LEU A 130 -9.11 0.49 17.90
C LEU A 130 -9.91 0.12 16.66
N ARG A 131 -11.23 0.19 16.75
CA ARG A 131 -12.11 -0.09 15.60
C ARG A 131 -11.85 0.90 14.47
N ARG A 132 -11.65 2.17 14.79
CA ARG A 132 -11.28 3.20 13.80
C ARG A 132 -9.93 2.92 13.16
N LYS A 133 -9.03 2.25 13.87
CA LYS A 133 -7.72 1.84 13.36
C LYS A 133 -7.76 0.50 12.61
N GLY A 134 -8.95 -0.09 12.50
CA GLY A 134 -9.15 -1.32 11.75
C GLY A 134 -9.08 -2.59 12.58
N ILE A 135 -9.09 -2.47 13.89
CA ILE A 135 -9.10 -3.64 14.79
C ILE A 135 -10.49 -3.78 15.38
N ASP A 136 -11.21 -4.78 14.92
CA ASP A 136 -12.57 -5.08 15.37
C ASP A 136 -12.58 -6.42 16.08
N ARG A 137 -12.09 -6.43 17.30
CA ARG A 137 -12.08 -7.64 18.12
C ARG A 137 -12.83 -7.42 19.41
N CYS A 138 -13.66 -8.39 19.74
CA CYS A 138 -14.24 -8.51 21.07
C CYS A 138 -13.17 -9.08 21.99
N VAL A 139 -12.75 -8.29 22.91
CA VAL A 139 -11.80 -8.74 23.94
C VAL A 139 -12.59 -9.22 25.14
#